data_23f76ed8a67b11f3f34de0fe92a11ef9
#
_entry.id   23f76ed8a67b11f3f34de0fe92a11ef9
#
_cell.length_a   1.000
_cell.length_b   1.000
_cell.length_c   1.000
_cell.angle_alpha   90.00
_cell.angle_beta   90.00
_cell.angle_gamma   90.00
#
_symmetry.space_group_name_H-M   'P 1'
#
loop_
_entity.id
_entity.type
_entity.pdbx_description
1 polymer ?
#
loop_
_entity_poly.entity_id
_entity_poly.type
_entity_poly.pdbx_seq_one_letter_code
_entity_poly.pdbx_strand_id
1 'polypeptide(L)'
;MPEIMIKTEKPFVEDLFARYEVLIGRDFPGYRNHVYRTITYAMHFLGNAKEHERLVEAAFVYHDIGLWTDHELAYLEPSEAVAIADNQQLGLGLDPDLLRDAIHWHHKILPYTGPHSEVIEACRNADWIDVSKGMLRKGMSRGAIAEVEAEFPNLGFHDSLMRLAKDYGGSTLVGSIKVTLGIVKW
;
A
#
# COMPACT_ATOMS: atom_id res chain seq x y z
N MET A 1 5.48 -15.51 -18.39
CA MET A 1 5.69 -14.24 -17.65
C MET A 1 7.05 -14.33 -16.99
N PRO A 2 7.78 -13.23 -16.82
CA PRO A 2 9.05 -13.28 -16.10
C PRO A 2 8.82 -13.79 -14.67
N GLU A 3 9.84 -14.44 -14.12
CA GLU A 3 9.89 -14.89 -12.73
C GLU A 3 9.75 -13.68 -11.78
N ILE A 4 9.04 -13.85 -10.67
CA ILE A 4 8.86 -12.75 -9.72
C ILE A 4 10.14 -12.55 -8.91
N MET A 5 10.62 -11.30 -8.82
CA MET A 5 11.80 -10.96 -8.05
C MET A 5 11.39 -10.54 -6.63
N ILE A 6 11.74 -11.35 -5.64
CA ILE A 6 11.45 -11.07 -4.24
C ILE A 6 12.71 -10.52 -3.57
N LYS A 7 12.65 -9.28 -3.09
CA LYS A 7 13.70 -8.64 -2.31
C LYS A 7 13.29 -8.62 -0.84
N THR A 8 14.00 -9.36 -0.01
CA THR A 8 13.72 -9.49 1.43
C THR A 8 14.30 -8.36 2.27
N GLU A 9 15.30 -7.66 1.74
CA GLU A 9 15.95 -6.52 2.39
C GLU A 9 15.68 -5.24 1.60
N LYS A 10 15.04 -4.28 2.24
CA LYS A 10 14.70 -2.97 1.69
C LYS A 10 15.06 -1.87 2.70
N PRO A 11 16.34 -1.48 2.79
CA PRO A 11 16.81 -0.52 3.80
C PRO A 11 16.01 0.79 3.79
N PHE A 12 15.66 1.31 2.62
CA PHE A 12 14.87 2.52 2.51
C PHE A 12 13.47 2.38 3.11
N VAL A 13 12.81 1.25 2.93
CA VAL A 13 11.51 0.94 3.54
C VAL A 13 11.62 0.88 5.06
N GLU A 14 12.66 0.21 5.57
CA GLU A 14 12.90 0.09 7.02
C GLU A 14 13.23 1.45 7.66
N ASP A 15 14.00 2.29 6.99
CA ASP A 15 14.32 3.65 7.46
C ASP A 15 13.05 4.50 7.60
N LEU A 16 12.12 4.39 6.65
CA LEU A 16 10.82 5.06 6.73
C LEU A 16 9.95 4.48 7.85
N PHE A 17 9.87 3.16 7.97
CA PHE A 17 9.08 2.48 9.00
C PHE A 17 9.55 2.76 10.43
N ALA A 18 10.86 2.94 10.64
CA ALA A 18 11.40 3.26 11.97
C ALA A 18 10.73 4.47 12.63
N ARG A 19 10.14 5.37 11.83
CA ARG A 19 9.40 6.55 12.31
C ARG A 19 8.00 6.21 12.81
N TYR A 20 7.42 5.13 12.34
CA TYR A 20 6.00 4.80 12.52
C TYR A 20 5.75 3.47 13.23
N GLU A 21 6.78 2.64 13.43
CA GLU A 21 6.65 1.33 14.06
C GLU A 21 5.93 1.41 15.42
N VAL A 22 6.34 2.34 16.28
CA VAL A 22 5.73 2.53 17.60
C VAL A 22 4.27 2.99 17.49
N LEU A 23 3.96 3.86 16.52
CA LEU A 23 2.61 4.36 16.27
C LEU A 23 1.68 3.24 15.76
N ILE A 24 2.15 2.45 14.81
CA ILE A 24 1.41 1.31 14.25
C ILE A 24 1.25 0.20 15.32
N GLY A 25 2.26 0.04 16.17
CA GLY A 25 2.24 -0.82 17.34
C GLY A 25 2.02 -2.29 16.97
N ARG A 26 1.01 -2.93 17.59
CA ARG A 26 0.74 -4.38 17.39
C ARG A 26 0.43 -4.78 15.95
N ASP A 27 0.01 -3.85 15.10
CA ASP A 27 -0.35 -4.11 13.71
C ASP A 27 0.89 -4.07 12.79
N PHE A 28 2.01 -3.55 13.29
CA PHE A 28 3.22 -3.31 12.51
C PHE A 28 3.74 -4.55 11.76
N PRO A 29 3.87 -5.74 12.37
CA PRO A 29 4.37 -6.89 11.62
C PRO A 29 3.50 -7.27 10.42
N GLY A 30 2.19 -7.19 10.58
CA GLY A 30 1.23 -7.46 9.50
C GLY A 30 1.27 -6.39 8.41
N TYR A 31 1.30 -5.12 8.80
CA TYR A 31 1.41 -3.99 7.87
C TYR A 31 2.72 -3.99 7.10
N ARG A 32 3.85 -4.20 7.79
CA ARG A 32 5.16 -4.32 7.16
C ARG A 32 5.17 -5.39 6.06
N ASN A 33 4.67 -6.57 6.35
CA ASN A 33 4.62 -7.66 5.37
C ASN A 33 3.65 -7.35 4.21
N HIS A 34 2.52 -6.69 4.46
CA HIS A 34 1.63 -6.17 3.42
C HIS A 34 2.38 -5.23 2.47
N VAL A 35 3.11 -4.26 3.01
CA VAL A 35 3.92 -3.32 2.21
C VAL A 35 4.98 -4.05 1.39
N TYR A 36 5.66 -5.03 1.93
CA TYR A 36 6.64 -5.82 1.17
C TYR A 36 6.01 -6.61 0.03
N ARG A 37 4.82 -7.21 0.25
CA ARG A 37 4.09 -7.93 -0.80
C ARG A 37 3.65 -6.97 -1.90
N THR A 38 3.04 -5.86 -1.55
CA THR A 38 2.54 -4.86 -2.52
C THR A 38 3.66 -4.22 -3.32
N ILE A 39 4.80 -3.87 -2.71
CA ILE A 39 5.98 -3.42 -3.44
C ILE A 39 6.45 -4.48 -4.42
N THR A 40 6.52 -5.74 -4.01
CA THR A 40 6.97 -6.85 -4.87
C THR A 40 6.05 -7.02 -6.06
N TYR A 41 4.74 -6.95 -5.87
CA TYR A 41 3.76 -7.02 -6.97
C TYR A 41 3.85 -5.80 -7.90
N ALA A 42 3.92 -4.59 -7.36
CA ALA A 42 4.01 -3.38 -8.16
C ALA A 42 5.29 -3.35 -9.01
N MET A 43 6.43 -3.69 -8.41
CA MET A 43 7.69 -3.75 -9.13
C MET A 43 7.70 -4.83 -10.22
N HIS A 44 7.03 -5.97 -10.00
CA HIS A 44 6.84 -6.97 -11.05
C HIS A 44 6.06 -6.41 -12.24
N PHE A 45 4.98 -5.65 -12.04
CA PHE A 45 4.24 -4.98 -13.11
C PHE A 45 5.06 -3.94 -13.85
N LEU A 46 5.98 -3.27 -13.15
CA LEU A 46 6.91 -2.28 -13.72
C LEU A 46 8.19 -2.91 -14.32
N GLY A 47 8.23 -4.24 -14.48
CA GLY A 47 9.41 -4.92 -15.01
C GLY A 47 10.67 -4.77 -14.15
N ASN A 48 10.51 -4.48 -12.87
CA ASN A 48 11.58 -4.19 -11.90
C ASN A 48 12.47 -2.99 -12.28
N ALA A 49 11.89 -1.99 -12.95
CA ALA A 49 12.57 -0.77 -13.36
C ALA A 49 12.99 0.05 -12.13
N LYS A 50 14.31 0.24 -11.97
CA LYS A 50 14.90 0.83 -10.75
C LYS A 50 14.50 2.28 -10.52
N GLU A 51 14.20 3.03 -11.58
CA GLU A 51 13.76 4.42 -11.53
C GLU A 51 12.45 4.61 -10.75
N HIS A 52 11.61 3.59 -10.67
CA HIS A 52 10.34 3.63 -9.93
C HIS A 52 10.45 3.09 -8.50
N GLU A 53 11.54 2.37 -8.18
CA GLU A 53 11.65 1.61 -6.93
C GLU A 53 11.43 2.49 -5.69
N ARG A 54 12.16 3.60 -5.57
CA ARG A 54 12.05 4.47 -4.38
C ARG A 54 10.68 5.11 -4.21
N LEU A 55 10.03 5.49 -5.31
CA LEU A 55 8.69 6.05 -5.26
C LEU A 55 7.65 5.01 -4.84
N VAL A 56 7.70 3.81 -5.43
CA VAL A 56 6.82 2.69 -5.09
C VAL A 56 7.00 2.28 -3.63
N GLU A 57 8.24 2.19 -3.14
CA GLU A 57 8.56 1.88 -1.76
C GLU A 57 7.98 2.92 -0.80
N ALA A 58 8.19 4.22 -1.06
CA ALA A 58 7.61 5.28 -0.24
C ALA A 58 6.09 5.28 -0.31
N ALA A 59 5.51 5.18 -1.51
CA ALA A 59 4.06 5.16 -1.68
C ALA A 59 3.41 4.08 -0.81
N PHE A 60 3.97 2.85 -0.81
CA PHE A 60 3.42 1.77 0.00
C PHE A 60 3.71 1.87 1.50
N VAL A 61 4.81 2.47 1.92
CA VAL A 61 5.01 2.73 3.35
C VAL A 61 3.95 3.68 3.89
N TYR A 62 3.51 4.64 3.09
CA TYR A 62 2.57 5.68 3.53
C TYR A 62 1.11 5.44 3.18
N HIS A 63 0.75 4.56 2.21
CA HIS A 63 -0.60 4.52 1.63
C HIS A 63 -1.74 4.36 2.65
N ASP A 64 -1.54 3.59 3.70
CA ASP A 64 -2.51 3.32 4.75
C ASP A 64 -2.17 3.97 6.10
N ILE A 65 -1.07 4.74 6.21
CA ILE A 65 -0.55 5.24 7.49
C ILE A 65 -1.57 6.10 8.24
N GLY A 66 -2.45 6.79 7.52
CA GLY A 66 -3.54 7.59 8.07
C GLY A 66 -4.49 6.80 8.99
N LEU A 67 -4.58 5.47 8.83
CA LEU A 67 -5.34 4.62 9.74
C LEU A 67 -4.82 4.69 11.19
N TRP A 68 -3.52 4.93 11.38
CA TRP A 68 -2.88 5.01 12.70
C TRP A 68 -2.55 6.44 13.13
N THR A 69 -2.38 7.38 12.19
CA THR A 69 -2.11 8.80 12.54
C THR A 69 -3.38 9.54 12.93
N ASP A 70 -4.49 9.30 12.23
CA ASP A 70 -5.74 10.05 12.39
C ASP A 70 -6.88 9.24 13.00
N HIS A 71 -6.72 7.91 13.12
CA HIS A 71 -7.70 7.01 13.73
C HIS A 71 -9.09 7.08 13.09
N GLU A 72 -9.15 7.22 11.76
CA GLU A 72 -10.40 7.28 11.01
C GLU A 72 -10.34 6.52 9.68
N LEU A 73 -11.51 6.25 9.09
CA LEU A 73 -11.61 5.53 7.81
C LEU A 73 -11.43 6.44 6.59
N ALA A 74 -11.40 7.76 6.75
CA ALA A 74 -11.07 8.71 5.70
C ALA A 74 -9.55 8.95 5.65
N TYR A 75 -8.78 7.89 5.65
CA TYR A 75 -7.32 7.89 5.89
C TYR A 75 -6.46 8.30 4.67
N LEU A 76 -7.03 8.40 3.46
CA LEU A 76 -6.24 8.74 2.26
C LEU A 76 -5.57 10.10 2.36
N GLU A 77 -6.35 11.16 2.60
CA GLU A 77 -5.80 12.52 2.72
C GLU A 77 -4.78 12.64 3.85
N PRO A 78 -5.01 12.09 5.08
CA PRO A 78 -3.97 11.99 6.10
C PRO A 78 -2.71 11.25 5.65
N SER A 79 -2.84 10.11 4.97
CA SER A 79 -1.72 9.35 4.43
C SER A 79 -0.89 10.17 3.43
N GLU A 80 -1.56 10.85 2.50
CA GLU A 80 -0.93 11.75 1.54
C GLU A 80 -0.18 12.89 2.24
N ALA A 81 -0.80 13.51 3.25
CA ALA A 81 -0.19 14.61 4.01
C ALA A 81 1.08 14.17 4.73
N VAL A 82 1.07 13.00 5.37
CA VAL A 82 2.25 12.41 6.02
C VAL A 82 3.35 12.13 4.99
N ALA A 83 3.03 11.52 3.87
CA ALA A 83 3.98 11.20 2.82
C ALA A 83 4.67 12.46 2.25
N ILE A 84 3.90 13.51 1.97
CA ILE A 84 4.43 14.77 1.43
C ILE A 84 5.28 15.50 2.47
N ALA A 85 4.86 15.51 3.74
CA ALA A 85 5.64 16.11 4.82
C ALA A 85 6.99 15.41 4.99
N ASP A 86 7.01 14.07 5.02
CA ASP A 86 8.25 13.30 5.13
C ASP A 86 9.12 13.41 3.88
N ASN A 87 8.55 13.43 2.68
CA ASN A 87 9.31 13.68 1.45
C ASN A 87 10.11 15.00 1.53
N GLN A 88 9.50 16.06 2.09
CA GLN A 88 10.14 17.35 2.27
C GLN A 88 11.16 17.32 3.42
N GLN A 89 10.76 16.84 4.60
CA GLN A 89 11.58 16.88 5.82
C GLN A 89 12.84 16.03 5.72
N LEU A 90 12.72 14.85 5.07
CA LEU A 90 13.83 13.92 4.91
C LEU A 90 14.62 14.15 3.61
N GLY A 91 14.18 15.10 2.78
CA GLY A 91 14.83 15.38 1.50
C GLY A 91 14.85 14.16 0.55
N LEU A 92 13.75 13.39 0.49
CA LEU A 92 13.71 12.16 -0.30
C LEU A 92 13.82 12.43 -1.80
N GLY A 93 13.44 13.62 -2.26
CA GLY A 93 13.54 14.06 -3.65
C GLY A 93 12.56 13.35 -4.60
N LEU A 94 11.46 12.82 -4.05
CA LEU A 94 10.41 12.18 -4.84
C LEU A 94 9.48 13.24 -5.45
N ASP A 95 8.96 12.96 -6.63
CA ASP A 95 7.91 13.79 -7.24
C ASP A 95 6.67 13.79 -6.32
N PRO A 96 6.28 14.94 -5.75
CA PRO A 96 5.22 14.99 -4.75
C PRO A 96 3.84 14.71 -5.34
N ASP A 97 3.59 15.05 -6.59
CA ASP A 97 2.30 14.81 -7.23
C ASP A 97 2.16 13.33 -7.58
N LEU A 98 3.20 12.72 -8.12
CA LEU A 98 3.20 11.29 -8.40
C LEU A 98 3.11 10.45 -7.11
N LEU A 99 3.80 10.85 -6.03
CA LEU A 99 3.71 10.19 -4.73
C LEU A 99 2.29 10.26 -4.17
N ARG A 100 1.67 11.45 -4.22
CA ARG A 100 0.27 11.66 -3.81
C ARG A 100 -0.67 10.80 -4.62
N ASP A 101 -0.57 10.82 -5.95
CA ASP A 101 -1.45 10.07 -6.83
C ASP A 101 -1.31 8.56 -6.62
N ALA A 102 -0.08 8.04 -6.43
CA ALA A 102 0.13 6.63 -6.12
C ALA A 102 -0.58 6.21 -4.81
N ILE A 103 -0.57 7.07 -3.79
CA ILE A 103 -1.29 6.85 -2.53
C ILE A 103 -2.80 7.00 -2.75
N HIS A 104 -3.23 8.08 -3.41
CA HIS A 104 -4.66 8.36 -3.61
C HIS A 104 -5.40 7.26 -4.36
N TRP A 105 -4.74 6.69 -5.38
CA TRP A 105 -5.38 5.75 -6.31
C TRP A 105 -5.20 4.28 -5.94
N HIS A 106 -4.39 3.93 -4.92
CA HIS A 106 -3.97 2.54 -4.67
C HIS A 106 -5.14 1.55 -4.55
N HIS A 107 -6.29 1.95 -4.04
CA HIS A 107 -7.45 1.07 -3.90
C HIS A 107 -8.70 1.49 -4.69
N LYS A 108 -8.59 2.49 -5.58
CA LYS A 108 -9.74 2.91 -6.41
C LYS A 108 -10.22 1.76 -7.31
N ILE A 109 -11.54 1.68 -7.50
CA ILE A 109 -12.16 0.63 -8.33
C ILE A 109 -11.87 0.89 -9.81
N LEU A 110 -12.01 2.15 -10.25
CA LEU A 110 -11.78 2.55 -11.63
C LEU A 110 -10.28 2.69 -11.93
N PRO A 111 -9.85 2.30 -13.14
CA PRO A 111 -8.47 2.51 -13.58
C PRO A 111 -8.10 3.99 -13.64
N TYR A 112 -6.86 4.29 -13.31
CA TYR A 112 -6.28 5.61 -13.52
C TYR A 112 -5.80 5.77 -14.97
N THR A 113 -6.11 6.90 -15.60
CA THR A 113 -5.78 7.18 -17.01
C THR A 113 -4.99 8.49 -17.20
N GLY A 114 -4.52 9.08 -16.11
CA GLY A 114 -3.73 10.31 -16.13
C GLY A 114 -2.23 10.10 -16.41
N PRO A 115 -1.40 11.13 -16.17
CA PRO A 115 0.05 11.03 -16.27
C PRO A 115 0.62 9.93 -15.38
N HIS A 116 1.71 9.28 -15.80
CA HIS A 116 2.36 8.19 -15.04
C HIS A 116 1.42 7.03 -14.69
N SER A 117 0.42 6.78 -15.55
CA SER A 117 -0.59 5.73 -15.31
C SER A 117 0.04 4.34 -15.13
N GLU A 118 1.19 4.06 -15.73
CA GLU A 118 1.90 2.80 -15.51
C GLU A 118 2.28 2.57 -14.06
N VAL A 119 2.79 3.58 -13.36
CA VAL A 119 3.21 3.47 -11.96
C VAL A 119 2.00 3.40 -11.04
N ILE A 120 1.03 4.29 -11.25
CA ILE A 120 -0.18 4.37 -10.42
C ILE A 120 -1.01 3.08 -10.55
N GLU A 121 -1.19 2.57 -11.78
CA GLU A 121 -1.90 1.30 -12.00
C GLU A 121 -1.14 0.09 -11.46
N ALA A 122 0.20 0.11 -11.50
CA ALA A 122 1.00 -0.93 -10.87
C ALA A 122 0.75 -0.96 -9.35
N CYS A 123 0.77 0.19 -8.67
CA CYS A 123 0.45 0.30 -7.25
C CYS A 123 -1.00 -0.14 -6.98
N ARG A 124 -1.98 0.37 -7.73
CA ARG A 124 -3.39 0.02 -7.57
C ARG A 124 -3.64 -1.48 -7.74
N ASN A 125 -3.06 -2.09 -8.77
CA ASN A 125 -3.23 -3.52 -9.01
C ASN A 125 -2.53 -4.38 -7.95
N ALA A 126 -1.38 -3.95 -7.45
CA ALA A 126 -0.64 -4.62 -6.39
C ALA A 126 -1.43 -4.66 -5.08
N ASP A 127 -2.02 -3.55 -4.68
CA ASP A 127 -2.86 -3.48 -3.48
C ASP A 127 -4.09 -4.38 -3.62
N TRP A 128 -4.81 -4.32 -4.75
CA TRP A 128 -5.95 -5.20 -5.01
C TRP A 128 -5.60 -6.70 -4.97
N ILE A 129 -4.39 -7.10 -5.38
CA ILE A 129 -3.94 -8.49 -5.23
C ILE A 129 -3.88 -8.86 -3.76
N ASP A 130 -3.23 -8.03 -2.95
CA ASP A 130 -2.97 -8.34 -1.54
C ASP A 130 -4.24 -8.31 -0.70
N VAL A 131 -5.03 -7.23 -0.77
CA VAL A 131 -6.25 -7.09 0.03
C VAL A 131 -7.31 -8.12 -0.34
N SER A 132 -7.31 -8.62 -1.56
CA SER A 132 -8.19 -9.72 -2.01
C SER A 132 -7.62 -11.12 -1.74
N LYS A 133 -6.47 -11.25 -1.08
CA LYS A 133 -5.78 -12.53 -0.85
C LYS A 133 -5.58 -13.30 -2.16
N GLY A 134 -5.15 -12.62 -3.21
CA GLY A 134 -4.92 -13.18 -4.53
C GLY A 134 -6.17 -13.61 -5.31
N MET A 135 -7.38 -13.28 -4.84
CA MET A 135 -8.61 -13.54 -5.63
C MET A 135 -8.64 -12.67 -6.89
N LEU A 136 -8.24 -11.40 -6.79
CA LEU A 136 -8.09 -10.47 -7.91
C LEU A 136 -6.62 -10.44 -8.34
N ARG A 137 -6.24 -11.35 -9.22
CA ARG A 137 -4.83 -11.57 -9.60
C ARG A 137 -4.23 -10.54 -10.55
N LYS A 138 -5.03 -9.71 -11.18
CA LYS A 138 -4.58 -8.66 -12.11
C LYS A 138 -3.57 -9.11 -13.18
N GLY A 139 -3.67 -10.37 -13.62
CA GLY A 139 -2.75 -10.98 -14.59
C GLY A 139 -1.57 -11.75 -13.96
N MET A 140 -1.35 -11.67 -12.66
CA MET A 140 -0.30 -12.43 -11.98
C MET A 140 -0.66 -13.91 -11.84
N SER A 141 0.34 -14.81 -11.85
CA SER A 141 0.11 -16.23 -11.65
C SER A 141 -0.16 -16.56 -10.17
N ARG A 142 -0.92 -17.65 -9.92
CA ARG A 142 -1.13 -18.11 -8.54
C ARG A 142 0.18 -18.53 -7.87
N GLY A 143 1.11 -19.12 -8.62
CA GLY A 143 2.41 -19.52 -8.11
C GLY A 143 3.22 -18.32 -7.61
N ALA A 144 3.32 -17.26 -8.43
CA ALA A 144 4.03 -16.05 -8.03
C ALA A 144 3.43 -15.38 -6.78
N ILE A 145 2.09 -15.32 -6.68
CA ILE A 145 1.44 -14.79 -5.47
C ILE A 145 1.77 -15.66 -4.25
N ALA A 146 1.68 -16.99 -4.39
CA ALA A 146 1.97 -17.92 -3.28
C ALA A 146 3.43 -17.84 -2.83
N GLU A 147 4.39 -17.62 -3.73
CA GLU A 147 5.80 -17.42 -3.40
C GLU A 147 6.00 -16.16 -2.54
N VAL A 148 5.36 -15.05 -2.92
CA VAL A 148 5.44 -13.78 -2.17
C VAL A 148 4.76 -13.89 -0.81
N GLU A 149 3.59 -14.55 -0.74
CA GLU A 149 2.87 -14.78 0.53
C GLU A 149 3.64 -15.72 1.47
N ALA A 150 4.38 -16.68 0.94
CA ALA A 150 5.24 -17.57 1.73
C ALA A 150 6.42 -16.81 2.34
N GLU A 151 7.05 -15.88 1.59
CA GLU A 151 8.14 -15.06 2.07
C GLU A 151 7.67 -13.99 3.07
N PHE A 152 6.53 -13.37 2.80
CA PHE A 152 5.94 -12.34 3.65
C PHE A 152 4.54 -12.78 4.13
N PRO A 153 4.44 -13.64 5.16
CA PRO A 153 3.16 -14.11 5.68
C PRO A 153 2.28 -12.97 6.20
N ASN A 154 0.98 -13.18 6.18
CA ASN A 154 -0.02 -12.15 6.49
C ASN A 154 0.11 -11.53 7.88
N LEU A 155 0.50 -12.31 8.89
CA LEU A 155 0.68 -11.89 10.29
C LEU A 155 -0.49 -11.08 10.86
N GLY A 156 -1.73 -11.40 10.45
CA GLY A 156 -2.94 -10.76 10.96
C GLY A 156 -3.32 -9.44 10.30
N PHE A 157 -2.68 -9.03 9.20
CA PHE A 157 -2.97 -7.76 8.52
C PHE A 157 -4.46 -7.61 8.17
N HIS A 158 -5.09 -8.61 7.56
CA HIS A 158 -6.50 -8.52 7.20
C HIS A 158 -7.42 -8.47 8.43
N ASP A 159 -7.06 -9.14 9.52
CA ASP A 159 -7.80 -9.06 10.79
C ASP A 159 -7.68 -7.66 11.40
N SER A 160 -6.51 -7.03 11.27
CA SER A 160 -6.29 -5.64 11.68
C SER A 160 -7.18 -4.68 10.89
N LEU A 161 -7.26 -4.82 9.55
CA LEU A 161 -8.17 -4.01 8.73
C LEU A 161 -9.62 -4.16 9.15
N MET A 162 -10.09 -5.40 9.40
CA MET A 162 -11.46 -5.65 9.85
C MET A 162 -11.73 -5.05 11.21
N ARG A 163 -10.76 -5.11 12.11
CA ARG A 163 -10.84 -4.48 13.44
C ARG A 163 -10.91 -2.96 13.33
N LEU A 164 -10.00 -2.34 12.57
CA LEU A 164 -9.98 -0.89 12.37
C LEU A 164 -11.28 -0.41 11.71
N ALA A 165 -11.80 -1.14 10.71
CA ALA A 165 -13.09 -0.85 10.11
C ALA A 165 -14.24 -0.89 11.13
N LYS A 166 -14.19 -1.80 12.10
CA LYS A 166 -15.17 -1.86 13.19
C LYS A 166 -14.99 -0.72 14.19
N ASP A 167 -13.75 -0.49 14.62
CA ASP A 167 -13.43 0.49 15.67
C ASP A 167 -13.75 1.92 15.20
N TYR A 168 -13.41 2.27 13.97
CA TYR A 168 -13.64 3.61 13.42
C TYR A 168 -14.99 3.75 12.70
N GLY A 169 -15.57 2.64 12.23
CA GLY A 169 -16.86 2.62 11.52
C GLY A 169 -18.08 2.36 12.39
N GLY A 170 -17.90 1.94 13.65
CA GLY A 170 -18.97 1.55 14.57
C GLY A 170 -19.51 0.13 14.33
N SER A 171 -19.27 -0.48 13.19
CA SER A 171 -19.48 -1.90 12.89
C SER A 171 -18.68 -2.29 11.66
N THR A 172 -18.37 -3.58 11.47
CA THR A 172 -17.64 -4.06 10.29
C THR A 172 -18.37 -3.70 8.99
N LEU A 173 -19.69 -3.85 8.95
CA LEU A 173 -20.49 -3.53 7.77
C LEU A 173 -20.48 -2.03 7.46
N VAL A 174 -20.71 -1.18 8.46
CA VAL A 174 -20.69 0.28 8.31
C VAL A 174 -19.28 0.76 7.97
N GLY A 175 -18.25 0.19 8.62
CA GLY A 175 -16.86 0.49 8.33
C GLY A 175 -16.50 0.13 6.88
N SER A 176 -16.83 -1.07 6.44
CA SER A 176 -16.60 -1.49 5.05
C SER A 176 -17.32 -0.59 4.03
N ILE A 177 -18.57 -0.20 4.30
CA ILE A 177 -19.31 0.74 3.46
C ILE A 177 -18.62 2.11 3.44
N LYS A 178 -18.16 2.63 4.58
CA LYS A 178 -17.44 3.91 4.66
C LYS A 178 -16.14 3.87 3.87
N VAL A 179 -15.35 2.80 4.00
CA VAL A 179 -14.14 2.59 3.20
C VAL A 179 -14.48 2.55 1.72
N THR A 180 -15.50 1.76 1.33
CA THR A 180 -15.94 1.67 -0.07
C THR A 180 -16.41 3.02 -0.60
N LEU A 181 -17.16 3.81 0.19
CA LEU A 181 -17.60 5.16 -0.20
C LEU A 181 -16.42 6.15 -0.23
N GLY A 182 -15.43 6.00 0.65
CA GLY A 182 -14.17 6.74 0.60
C GLY A 182 -13.37 6.42 -0.66
N ILE A 183 -13.40 5.16 -1.10
CA ILE A 183 -12.82 4.69 -2.36
C ILE A 183 -13.49 5.34 -3.58
N VAL A 184 -14.80 5.65 -3.48
CA VAL A 184 -15.61 6.17 -4.58
C VAL A 184 -15.79 7.70 -4.50
N LYS A 185 -15.23 8.39 -3.53
CA LYS A 185 -15.18 9.86 -3.57
C LYS A 185 -14.31 10.29 -4.76
N TRP A 186 -15.01 10.85 -5.74
CA TRP A 186 -14.54 11.39 -7.01
C TRP A 186 -13.69 12.63 -6.80
#